data_75fb939a24058ae49ef459480cfa6955
#
_entry.id   75fb939a24058ae49ef459480cfa6955
#
_cell.length_a   1.000
_cell.length_b   1.000
_cell.length_c   1.000
_cell.angle_alpha   90.00
_cell.angle_beta   90.00
_cell.angle_gamma   90.00
#
_symmetry.space_group_name_H-M   'P 1'
#
loop_
_entity.id
_entity.type
_entity.pdbx_description
1 polymer ?
#
loop_
_entity_poly.entity_id
_entity_poly.type
_entity_poly.pdbx_seq_one_letter_code
_entity_poly.pdbx_strand_id
1 'polypeptide(L)'
;MTADSRSGRSAAGAGETKVDSGRRLVNLLLGTGVVATIASFIYPAMRYVIPPPVSEASNLSVVAAKVGELKNNAAKVFRFGSEPAILIHTANGNYRAFTAVCTHLGCTVQYRADLREIWCPCHNGKYDLRGRNVSGPPPRPLAQYQVHIQGEDIVVVRNA
;
A
#
# COMPACT_ATOMS: atom_id res chain seq x y z
N MET A 1 5.20 96.51 -18.95
CA MET A 1 3.87 95.89 -18.84
C MET A 1 4.07 94.36 -18.69
N THR A 2 3.89 93.97 -17.50
CA THR A 2 4.24 92.62 -17.01
C THR A 2 3.01 91.79 -17.00
N ALA A 3 3.05 90.58 -17.59
CA ALA A 3 2.04 89.55 -17.46
C ALA A 3 2.61 88.44 -16.60
N ASP A 4 1.98 88.27 -15.44
CA ASP A 4 2.25 87.22 -14.46
C ASP A 4 1.45 85.94 -14.84
N SER A 5 2.14 84.88 -15.10
CA SER A 5 1.53 83.55 -15.35
C SER A 5 1.73 82.66 -14.14
N ARG A 6 0.73 82.60 -13.29
CA ARG A 6 0.71 81.60 -12.16
C ARG A 6 0.42 80.20 -12.63
N SER A 7 1.39 79.39 -12.39
CA SER A 7 1.39 77.97 -12.48
C SER A 7 0.34 77.34 -11.56
N GLY A 8 -0.67 76.69 -12.15
CA GLY A 8 -1.56 75.74 -11.46
C GLY A 8 -0.88 74.38 -11.25
N ARG A 9 -0.44 74.12 -10.05
CA ARG A 9 0.00 72.74 -9.66
C ARG A 9 -1.22 71.87 -9.44
N SER A 10 -1.39 70.90 -10.33
CA SER A 10 -2.41 69.86 -10.25
C SER A 10 -2.12 68.96 -9.08
N ALA A 11 -3.08 68.84 -8.16
CA ALA A 11 -3.08 67.90 -7.04
C ALA A 11 -3.75 66.61 -7.46
N ALA A 12 -3.15 65.87 -8.40
CA ALA A 12 -3.75 64.61 -8.94
C ALA A 12 -2.92 63.31 -8.67
N GLY A 13 -2.09 63.29 -7.64
CA GLY A 13 -1.17 62.16 -7.43
C GLY A 13 -1.44 61.23 -6.23
N ALA A 14 -2.34 61.59 -5.31
CA ALA A 14 -2.47 60.84 -4.05
C ALA A 14 -3.55 59.76 -4.04
N GLY A 15 -4.47 59.77 -5.00
CA GLY A 15 -5.58 58.80 -5.06
C GLY A 15 -5.28 57.51 -5.84
N GLU A 16 -4.45 57.62 -6.88
CA GLU A 16 -4.14 56.47 -7.77
C GLU A 16 -3.26 55.42 -7.13
N THR A 17 -2.29 55.80 -6.32
CA THR A 17 -1.38 54.82 -5.66
C THR A 17 -2.09 53.96 -4.63
N LYS A 18 -3.13 54.48 -3.95
CA LYS A 18 -3.87 53.75 -2.92
C LYS A 18 -4.83 52.71 -3.50
N VAL A 19 -5.43 53.02 -4.65
CA VAL A 19 -6.31 52.10 -5.40
C VAL A 19 -5.50 50.94 -6.03
N ASP A 20 -4.30 51.22 -6.54
CA ASP A 20 -3.42 50.22 -7.15
C ASP A 20 -2.87 49.26 -6.09
N SER A 21 -2.54 49.74 -4.90
CA SER A 21 -2.10 48.92 -3.77
C SER A 21 -3.21 47.97 -3.28
N GLY A 22 -4.47 48.44 -3.22
CA GLY A 22 -5.62 47.60 -2.86
C GLY A 22 -5.89 46.50 -3.88
N ARG A 23 -5.82 46.83 -5.18
CA ARG A 23 -5.97 45.83 -6.26
C ARG A 23 -4.89 44.76 -6.23
N ARG A 24 -3.65 45.13 -5.97
CA ARG A 24 -2.54 44.17 -5.83
C ARG A 24 -2.75 43.23 -4.65
N LEU A 25 -3.21 43.74 -3.51
CA LEU A 25 -3.52 42.94 -2.33
C LEU A 25 -4.67 41.93 -2.62
N VAL A 26 -5.75 42.40 -3.23
CA VAL A 26 -6.88 41.53 -3.61
C VAL A 26 -6.45 40.45 -4.60
N ASN A 27 -5.69 40.79 -5.63
CA ASN A 27 -5.18 39.83 -6.60
C ASN A 27 -4.23 38.80 -5.97
N LEU A 28 -3.40 39.23 -5.02
CA LEU A 28 -2.54 38.34 -4.26
C LEU A 28 -3.37 37.36 -3.41
N LEU A 29 -4.38 37.84 -2.68
CA LEU A 29 -5.25 36.99 -1.85
C LEU A 29 -6.06 36.01 -2.70
N LEU A 30 -6.62 36.46 -3.83
CA LEU A 30 -7.32 35.61 -4.77
C LEU A 30 -6.37 34.55 -5.38
N GLY A 31 -5.18 34.97 -5.82
CA GLY A 31 -4.18 34.06 -6.37
C GLY A 31 -3.74 32.99 -5.38
N THR A 32 -3.42 33.39 -4.14
CA THR A 32 -3.05 32.41 -3.09
C THR A 32 -4.22 31.49 -2.72
N GLY A 33 -5.46 32.00 -2.68
CA GLY A 33 -6.66 31.20 -2.44
C GLY A 33 -6.87 30.16 -3.53
N VAL A 34 -6.74 30.54 -4.80
CA VAL A 34 -6.86 29.57 -5.92
C VAL A 34 -5.78 28.51 -5.87
N VAL A 35 -4.51 28.90 -5.64
CA VAL A 35 -3.40 27.94 -5.53
C VAL A 35 -3.61 26.99 -4.35
N ALA A 36 -4.02 27.49 -3.18
CA ALA A 36 -4.29 26.64 -2.02
C ALA A 36 -5.44 25.66 -2.28
N THR A 37 -6.49 26.11 -2.96
CA THR A 37 -7.62 25.24 -3.34
C THR A 37 -7.17 24.13 -4.29
N ILE A 38 -6.42 24.47 -5.34
CA ILE A 38 -5.88 23.48 -6.28
C ILE A 38 -4.97 22.48 -5.56
N ALA A 39 -4.07 22.96 -4.70
CA ALA A 39 -3.16 22.12 -3.95
C ALA A 39 -3.91 21.16 -3.00
N SER A 40 -5.02 21.60 -2.38
CA SER A 40 -5.82 20.75 -1.49
C SER A 40 -6.51 19.57 -2.20
N PHE A 41 -6.78 19.68 -3.49
CA PHE A 41 -7.31 18.58 -4.32
C PHE A 41 -6.21 17.72 -4.94
N ILE A 42 -5.16 18.35 -5.45
CA ILE A 42 -4.06 17.63 -6.12
C ILE A 42 -3.25 16.79 -5.12
N TYR A 43 -2.95 17.33 -3.93
CA TYR A 43 -2.11 16.66 -2.96
C TYR A 43 -2.66 15.26 -2.54
N PRO A 44 -3.92 15.12 -2.09
CA PRO A 44 -4.45 13.79 -1.75
C PRO A 44 -4.55 12.87 -2.96
N ALA A 45 -4.88 13.40 -4.15
CA ALA A 45 -4.89 12.60 -5.37
C ALA A 45 -3.50 12.03 -5.70
N MET A 46 -2.46 12.85 -5.63
CA MET A 46 -1.07 12.42 -5.84
C MET A 46 -0.62 11.40 -4.78
N ARG A 47 -1.00 11.59 -3.52
CA ARG A 47 -0.69 10.64 -2.43
C ARG A 47 -1.39 9.29 -2.60
N TYR A 48 -2.56 9.28 -3.24
CA TYR A 48 -3.27 8.05 -3.58
C TYR A 48 -2.61 7.30 -4.75
N VAL A 49 -2.18 8.04 -5.78
CA VAL A 49 -1.57 7.46 -7.00
C VAL A 49 -0.12 7.02 -6.76
N ILE A 50 0.61 7.76 -5.90
CA ILE A 50 2.02 7.46 -5.58
C ILE A 50 2.06 6.90 -4.14
N PRO A 51 1.94 5.57 -3.97
CA PRO A 51 2.03 4.97 -2.65
C PRO A 51 3.43 5.19 -2.07
N PRO A 52 3.55 5.32 -0.74
CA PRO A 52 4.86 5.43 -0.11
C PRO A 52 5.69 4.18 -0.40
N PRO A 53 7.02 4.31 -0.59
CA PRO A 53 7.88 3.17 -0.76
C PRO A 53 7.79 2.27 0.48
N VAL A 54 7.34 1.03 0.29
CA VAL A 54 7.43 0.00 1.33
C VAL A 54 8.87 -0.49 1.34
N SER A 55 9.52 -0.46 2.50
CA SER A 55 10.89 -0.95 2.63
C SER A 55 10.91 -2.45 2.34
N GLU A 56 11.50 -2.86 1.22
CA GLU A 56 11.59 -4.27 0.82
C GLU A 56 12.51 -5.09 1.76
N ALA A 57 13.38 -4.44 2.51
CA ALA A 57 14.32 -5.10 3.42
C ALA A 57 13.65 -5.93 4.54
N SER A 58 12.42 -5.59 4.93
CA SER A 58 11.63 -6.38 5.90
C SER A 58 10.88 -7.56 5.30
N ASN A 59 10.96 -7.74 3.97
CA ASN A 59 10.15 -8.71 3.24
C ASN A 59 10.86 -10.05 2.98
N LEU A 60 12.11 -10.21 3.42
CA LEU A 60 12.87 -11.43 3.16
C LEU A 60 12.60 -12.52 4.19
N SER A 61 12.27 -12.16 5.43
CA SER A 61 11.97 -13.13 6.50
C SER A 61 10.97 -12.56 7.50
N VAL A 62 10.08 -13.41 8.02
CA VAL A 62 9.07 -13.05 9.02
C VAL A 62 8.90 -14.21 9.99
N VAL A 63 8.77 -13.92 11.29
CA VAL A 63 8.31 -14.89 12.29
C VAL A 63 6.81 -15.12 12.08
N ALA A 64 6.45 -16.32 11.62
CA ALA A 64 5.07 -16.66 11.29
C ALA A 64 4.29 -17.20 12.50
N ALA A 65 4.95 -17.95 13.37
CA ALA A 65 4.38 -18.53 14.58
C ALA A 65 5.49 -18.96 15.55
N LYS A 66 5.10 -19.35 16.76
CA LYS A 66 5.98 -20.05 17.69
C LYS A 66 5.82 -21.56 17.57
N VAL A 67 6.87 -22.30 17.92
CA VAL A 67 6.83 -23.76 17.99
C VAL A 67 5.78 -24.17 19.05
N GLY A 68 4.85 -25.06 18.67
CA GLY A 68 3.74 -25.48 19.53
C GLY A 68 2.49 -24.58 19.48
N GLU A 69 2.56 -23.37 18.89
CA GLU A 69 1.38 -22.52 18.70
C GLU A 69 0.38 -23.14 17.71
N LEU A 70 0.89 -23.75 16.65
CA LEU A 70 0.06 -24.35 15.61
C LEU A 70 -0.05 -25.85 15.82
N LYS A 71 -1.27 -26.35 16.06
CA LYS A 71 -1.55 -27.78 16.21
C LYS A 71 -1.19 -28.55 14.94
N ASN A 72 -0.90 -29.84 15.07
CA ASN A 72 -0.73 -30.73 13.92
C ASN A 72 -1.97 -30.70 13.02
N ASN A 73 -1.76 -30.76 11.72
CA ASN A 73 -2.80 -30.68 10.70
C ASN A 73 -3.63 -29.38 10.76
N ALA A 74 -2.98 -28.27 11.07
CA ALA A 74 -3.58 -26.94 11.12
C ALA A 74 -2.77 -25.94 10.29
N ALA A 75 -3.36 -24.80 9.99
CA ALA A 75 -2.70 -23.73 9.28
C ALA A 75 -3.02 -22.36 9.87
N LYS A 76 -2.13 -21.41 9.63
CA LYS A 76 -2.26 -20.00 10.02
C LYS A 76 -1.91 -19.13 8.82
N VAL A 77 -2.82 -18.21 8.48
CA VAL A 77 -2.52 -17.16 7.52
C VAL A 77 -1.87 -16.00 8.27
N PHE A 78 -0.76 -15.50 7.74
CA PHE A 78 -0.01 -14.40 8.32
C PHE A 78 0.41 -13.42 7.22
N ARG A 79 0.86 -12.23 7.59
CA ARG A 79 1.32 -11.23 6.64
C ARG A 79 2.80 -11.43 6.34
N PHE A 80 3.14 -11.55 5.07
CA PHE A 80 4.50 -11.64 4.58
C PHE A 80 4.79 -10.49 3.61
N GLY A 81 5.38 -9.42 4.14
CA GLY A 81 5.51 -8.18 3.39
C GLY A 81 4.17 -7.53 3.08
N SER A 82 3.88 -7.30 1.81
CA SER A 82 2.61 -6.73 1.33
C SER A 82 1.51 -7.77 1.08
N GLU A 83 1.86 -9.08 1.05
CA GLU A 83 0.95 -10.16 0.67
C GLU A 83 0.65 -11.11 1.84
N PRO A 84 -0.50 -11.80 1.81
CA PRO A 84 -0.76 -12.87 2.75
C PRO A 84 0.04 -14.12 2.40
N ALA A 85 0.52 -14.82 3.44
CA ALA A 85 1.13 -16.14 3.34
C ALA A 85 0.42 -17.14 4.27
N ILE A 86 0.55 -18.41 3.99
CA ILE A 86 -0.02 -19.48 4.80
C ILE A 86 1.09 -20.39 5.31
N LEU A 87 1.14 -20.60 6.63
CA LEU A 87 1.97 -21.60 7.28
C LEU A 87 1.11 -22.79 7.63
N ILE A 88 1.52 -23.99 7.23
CA ILE A 88 0.83 -25.24 7.47
C ILE A 88 1.71 -26.13 8.34
N HIS A 89 1.20 -26.57 9.48
CA HIS A 89 1.77 -27.64 10.26
C HIS A 89 1.11 -28.94 9.80
N THR A 90 1.83 -29.73 9.01
CA THR A 90 1.29 -30.95 8.40
C THR A 90 1.05 -32.02 9.44
N ALA A 91 0.19 -33.00 9.15
CA ALA A 91 -0.07 -34.13 10.03
C ALA A 91 1.19 -34.96 10.38
N ASN A 92 2.24 -34.86 9.53
CA ASN A 92 3.53 -35.51 9.73
C ASN A 92 4.51 -34.71 10.59
N GLY A 93 4.07 -33.58 11.18
CA GLY A 93 4.89 -32.75 12.03
C GLY A 93 5.81 -31.78 11.29
N ASN A 94 5.75 -31.69 9.96
CA ASN A 94 6.58 -30.76 9.18
C ASN A 94 5.85 -29.41 8.96
N TYR A 95 6.61 -28.33 8.95
CA TYR A 95 6.09 -27.02 8.57
C TYR A 95 6.30 -26.75 7.08
N ARG A 96 5.30 -26.18 6.43
CA ARG A 96 5.36 -25.71 5.04
C ARG A 96 4.74 -24.33 4.94
N ALA A 97 5.32 -23.47 4.12
CA ALA A 97 4.80 -22.13 3.91
C ALA A 97 4.67 -21.83 2.41
N PHE A 98 3.61 -21.14 2.06
CA PHE A 98 3.30 -20.75 0.69
C PHE A 98 2.72 -19.33 0.67
N THR A 99 2.74 -18.69 -0.52
CA THR A 99 1.85 -17.54 -0.72
C THR A 99 0.40 -17.97 -0.46
N ALA A 100 -0.36 -17.13 0.23
CA ALA A 100 -1.79 -17.38 0.39
C ALA A 100 -2.63 -16.72 -0.73
N VAL A 101 -1.99 -16.23 -1.78
CA VAL A 101 -2.63 -15.59 -2.93
C VAL A 101 -2.89 -16.64 -4.01
N CYS A 102 -4.17 -16.89 -4.28
CA CYS A 102 -4.60 -17.82 -5.34
C CYS A 102 -4.15 -17.33 -6.71
N THR A 103 -3.53 -18.22 -7.49
CA THR A 103 -2.97 -17.88 -8.81
C THR A 103 -4.02 -17.68 -9.91
N HIS A 104 -5.32 -17.84 -9.60
CA HIS A 104 -6.41 -17.51 -10.51
C HIS A 104 -6.71 -16.00 -10.51
N LEU A 105 -7.30 -15.46 -9.45
CA LEU A 105 -7.72 -14.06 -9.36
C LEU A 105 -7.35 -13.42 -8.00
N GLY A 106 -6.29 -13.88 -7.34
CA GLY A 106 -5.76 -13.22 -6.16
C GLY A 106 -6.52 -13.43 -4.84
N CYS A 107 -7.54 -14.31 -4.80
CA CYS A 107 -8.26 -14.62 -3.55
C CYS A 107 -7.34 -15.28 -2.53
N THR A 108 -7.57 -15.02 -1.24
CA THR A 108 -6.81 -15.67 -0.17
C THR A 108 -7.23 -17.13 -0.04
N VAL A 109 -6.25 -18.04 -0.14
CA VAL A 109 -6.46 -19.48 0.06
C VAL A 109 -6.56 -19.85 1.54
N GLN A 110 -7.20 -20.98 1.82
CA GLN A 110 -7.40 -21.54 3.15
C GLN A 110 -6.90 -22.98 3.17
N TYR A 111 -6.63 -23.51 4.36
CA TYR A 111 -6.28 -24.93 4.55
C TYR A 111 -7.51 -25.74 4.98
N ARG A 112 -7.75 -26.83 4.29
CA ARG A 112 -8.77 -27.82 4.62
C ARG A 112 -8.10 -29.02 5.31
N ALA A 113 -8.17 -29.03 6.64
CA ALA A 113 -7.54 -30.09 7.46
C ALA A 113 -8.15 -31.48 7.21
N ASP A 114 -9.44 -31.53 6.93
CA ASP A 114 -10.19 -32.76 6.61
C ASP A 114 -9.70 -33.44 5.32
N LEU A 115 -9.36 -32.62 4.30
CA LEU A 115 -8.89 -33.10 3.01
C LEU A 115 -7.36 -33.00 2.84
N ARG A 116 -6.67 -32.34 3.78
CA ARG A 116 -5.23 -32.05 3.73
C ARG A 116 -4.83 -31.34 2.44
N GLU A 117 -5.66 -30.41 2.01
CA GLU A 117 -5.46 -29.61 0.80
C GLU A 117 -5.50 -28.12 1.11
N ILE A 118 -4.88 -27.32 0.25
CA ILE A 118 -5.04 -25.86 0.25
C ILE A 118 -6.15 -25.57 -0.74
N TRP A 119 -7.14 -24.80 -0.31
CA TRP A 119 -8.37 -24.54 -1.06
C TRP A 119 -8.65 -23.06 -1.22
N CYS A 120 -9.06 -22.66 -2.40
CA CYS A 120 -9.51 -21.31 -2.70
C CYS A 120 -11.05 -21.26 -2.74
N PRO A 121 -11.71 -20.52 -1.83
CA PRO A 121 -13.18 -20.49 -1.75
C PRO A 121 -13.86 -19.79 -2.93
N CYS A 122 -13.14 -18.91 -3.64
CA CYS A 122 -13.74 -18.10 -4.70
C CYS A 122 -14.22 -18.94 -5.90
N HIS A 123 -13.38 -19.85 -6.39
CA HIS A 123 -13.68 -20.66 -7.57
C HIS A 123 -13.29 -22.12 -7.40
N ASN A 124 -13.26 -22.58 -6.15
CA ASN A 124 -12.98 -23.97 -5.79
C ASN A 124 -11.62 -24.50 -6.33
N GLY A 125 -10.63 -23.60 -6.45
CA GLY A 125 -9.26 -24.01 -6.78
C GLY A 125 -8.63 -24.79 -5.64
N LYS A 126 -7.93 -25.89 -5.97
CA LYS A 126 -7.32 -26.78 -4.99
C LYS A 126 -5.85 -26.99 -5.28
N TYR A 127 -5.07 -27.03 -4.22
CA TYR A 127 -3.63 -27.27 -4.26
C TYR A 127 -3.23 -28.35 -3.25
N ASP A 128 -2.26 -29.16 -3.62
CA ASP A 128 -1.66 -30.13 -2.72
C ASP A 128 -0.74 -29.45 -1.66
N LEU A 129 -0.24 -30.26 -0.73
CA LEU A 129 0.72 -29.78 0.29
C LEU A 129 2.13 -29.48 -0.26
N ARG A 130 2.33 -29.58 -1.58
CA ARG A 130 3.52 -29.08 -2.28
C ARG A 130 3.25 -27.78 -3.04
N GLY A 131 2.05 -27.23 -2.88
CA GLY A 131 1.63 -26.02 -3.55
C GLY A 131 1.19 -26.20 -5.00
N ARG A 132 1.18 -27.44 -5.55
CA ARG A 132 0.78 -27.71 -6.93
C ARG A 132 -0.73 -27.69 -7.04
N ASN A 133 -1.25 -27.06 -8.08
CA ASN A 133 -2.67 -27.10 -8.38
C ASN A 133 -3.10 -28.51 -8.81
N VAL A 134 -4.14 -29.03 -8.17
CA VAL A 134 -4.67 -30.36 -8.42
C VAL A 134 -6.08 -30.34 -9.00
N SER A 135 -6.81 -29.22 -8.82
CA SER A 135 -8.15 -29.05 -9.37
C SER A 135 -8.56 -27.57 -9.42
N GLY A 136 -9.47 -27.25 -10.32
CA GLY A 136 -10.05 -25.92 -10.49
C GLY A 136 -9.28 -25.03 -11.46
N PRO A 137 -9.65 -23.74 -11.57
CA PRO A 137 -9.13 -22.82 -12.58
C PRO A 137 -7.71 -22.25 -12.33
N PRO A 138 -7.03 -22.38 -11.18
CA PRO A 138 -5.70 -21.81 -10.99
C PRO A 138 -4.70 -22.35 -12.01
N PRO A 139 -3.98 -21.48 -12.76
CA PRO A 139 -3.10 -21.92 -13.83
C PRO A 139 -1.69 -22.30 -13.38
N ARG A 140 -1.29 -21.93 -12.17
CA ARG A 140 0.08 -22.09 -11.66
C ARG A 140 0.08 -22.58 -10.20
N PRO A 141 1.16 -23.23 -9.76
CA PRO A 141 1.33 -23.58 -8.35
C PRO A 141 1.46 -22.32 -7.47
N LEU A 142 1.22 -22.49 -6.19
CA LEU A 142 1.54 -21.49 -5.17
C LEU A 142 3.06 -21.37 -5.00
N ALA A 143 3.57 -20.16 -4.87
CA ALA A 143 4.97 -19.95 -4.54
C ALA A 143 5.26 -20.50 -3.12
N GLN A 144 6.28 -21.34 -3.03
CA GLN A 144 6.71 -21.92 -1.76
C GLN A 144 7.77 -21.05 -1.11
N TYR A 145 7.69 -20.90 0.21
CA TYR A 145 8.68 -20.24 1.05
C TYR A 145 9.47 -21.26 1.86
N GLN A 146 10.70 -20.92 2.22
CA GLN A 146 11.50 -21.72 3.14
C GLN A 146 11.03 -21.48 4.57
N VAL A 147 11.04 -22.56 5.38
CA VAL A 147 10.68 -22.50 6.80
C VAL A 147 11.89 -22.96 7.60
N HIS A 148 12.30 -22.13 8.54
CA HIS A 148 13.38 -22.41 9.48
C HIS A 148 12.87 -22.29 10.91
N ILE A 149 13.30 -23.19 11.78
CA ILE A 149 13.02 -23.10 13.22
C ILE A 149 14.26 -22.47 13.86
N GLN A 150 14.07 -21.33 14.50
CA GLN A 150 15.12 -20.59 15.20
C GLN A 150 14.71 -20.47 16.69
N GLY A 151 15.24 -21.36 17.52
CA GLY A 151 14.81 -21.45 18.91
C GLY A 151 13.33 -21.82 19.03
N GLU A 152 12.53 -20.92 19.56
CA GLU A 152 11.06 -21.09 19.66
C GLU A 152 10.30 -20.51 18.47
N ASP A 153 10.96 -19.82 17.55
CA ASP A 153 10.31 -19.11 16.46
C ASP A 153 10.35 -19.90 15.16
N ILE A 154 9.21 -19.92 14.46
CA ILE A 154 9.08 -20.45 13.10
C ILE A 154 9.23 -19.29 12.13
N VAL A 155 10.40 -19.21 11.50
CA VAL A 155 10.77 -18.14 10.58
C VAL A 155 10.52 -18.60 9.15
N VAL A 156 9.77 -17.80 8.41
CA VAL A 156 9.50 -18.01 6.99
C VAL A 156 10.35 -17.04 6.18
N VAL A 157 11.03 -17.57 5.15
CA VAL A 157 11.96 -16.80 4.31
C VAL A 157 11.54 -16.94 2.84
N ARG A 158 11.60 -15.84 2.11
CA ARG A 158 11.38 -15.85 0.65
C ARG A 158 12.59 -16.48 -0.05
N ASN A 159 12.33 -17.38 -0.97
CA ASN A 159 13.37 -17.85 -1.88
C ASN A 159 13.81 -16.67 -2.75
N ALA A 160 15.13 -16.44 -2.81
CA ALA A 160 15.72 -15.44 -3.69
C ALA A 160 15.59 -15.88 -5.17
#